data_9280000b33f9fd54a453f697eedb6b3e
#
_entry.id   9280000b33f9fd54a453f697eedb6b3e
#
_cell.length_a   1.000
_cell.length_b   1.000
_cell.length_c   1.000
_cell.angle_alpha   90.00
_cell.angle_beta   90.00
_cell.angle_gamma   90.00
#
_symmetry.space_group_name_H-M   'P 1'
#
loop_
_entity.id
_entity.type
_entity.pdbx_description
1 polymer ?
#
loop_
_entity_poly.entity_id
_entity_poly.type
_entity_poly.pdbx_seq_one_letter_code
_entity_poly.pdbx_strand_id
1 'polypeptide(L)'
;MKIIVTSIALALAIAARAADTTVTLTDVHICCPSCVKGVATAVADVKGLTAKADQDAGTVTLTAADTTTIQKGADALVAAGFFGKSSDAAIKVNAATGAKDKTVESMTVENLHLCCGKCVTAVNNVLGNVPGVTGNTAAKGAKSFEITGNFNDKDVFDAFQKAGLTGQEK
;
A
#
# COMPACT_ATOMS: atom_id res chain seq x y z
N MET A 1 0.98 66.62 37.31
CA MET A 1 0.04 65.68 36.68
C MET A 1 0.86 64.81 35.71
N LYS A 2 1.25 63.58 36.17
CA LYS A 2 2.09 62.66 35.39
C LYS A 2 1.18 61.68 34.70
N ILE A 3 1.15 61.70 33.34
CA ILE A 3 0.40 60.78 32.50
C ILE A 3 1.30 59.59 32.23
N ILE A 4 0.93 58.41 32.78
CA ILE A 4 1.58 57.13 32.49
C ILE A 4 0.88 56.53 31.27
N VAL A 5 1.59 56.49 30.14
CA VAL A 5 1.13 55.83 28.92
C VAL A 5 1.58 54.37 29.01
N THR A 6 0.64 53.46 29.30
CA THR A 6 0.89 52.04 29.33
C THR A 6 0.74 51.47 27.91
N SER A 7 1.83 51.17 27.25
CA SER A 7 1.84 50.53 25.93
C SER A 7 1.56 49.04 26.09
N ILE A 8 0.38 48.60 25.65
CA ILE A 8 0.02 47.16 25.55
C ILE A 8 0.59 46.63 24.22
N ALA A 9 1.67 45.88 24.30
CA ALA A 9 2.22 45.13 23.17
C ALA A 9 1.36 43.87 22.94
N LEU A 10 0.53 43.89 21.91
CA LEU A 10 -0.24 42.72 21.45
C LEU A 10 0.69 41.81 20.65
N ALA A 11 1.21 40.74 21.27
CA ALA A 11 1.99 39.71 20.60
C ALA A 11 1.06 38.84 19.75
N LEU A 12 1.06 39.04 18.43
CA LEU A 12 0.45 38.11 17.50
C LEU A 12 1.30 36.81 17.47
N ALA A 13 0.85 35.75 18.10
CA ALA A 13 1.38 34.43 17.92
C ALA A 13 0.94 33.92 16.52
N ILE A 14 1.83 34.02 15.53
CA ILE A 14 1.66 33.35 14.23
C ILE A 14 1.90 31.88 14.48
N ALA A 15 0.82 31.09 14.57
CA ALA A 15 0.90 29.65 14.55
C ALA A 15 1.41 29.22 13.16
N ALA A 16 2.70 28.93 13.06
CA ALA A 16 3.27 28.30 11.88
C ALA A 16 2.59 26.93 11.69
N ARG A 17 1.67 26.83 10.73
CA ARG A 17 1.17 25.51 10.28
C ARG A 17 2.34 24.85 9.56
N ALA A 18 2.78 23.71 10.08
CA ALA A 18 3.69 22.86 9.33
C ALA A 18 3.04 22.54 7.98
N ALA A 19 3.80 22.66 6.90
CA ALA A 19 3.32 22.24 5.59
C ALA A 19 3.07 20.74 5.59
N ASP A 20 1.97 20.30 4.97
CA ASP A 20 1.67 18.89 4.83
C ASP A 20 2.82 18.16 4.13
N THR A 21 3.18 17.01 4.65
CA THR A 21 4.14 16.10 4.04
C THR A 21 3.43 15.26 2.99
N THR A 22 4.07 15.10 1.82
CA THR A 22 3.52 14.30 0.72
C THR A 22 4.53 13.25 0.30
N VAL A 23 4.09 11.99 0.21
CA VAL A 23 4.89 10.84 -0.24
C VAL A 23 4.12 10.10 -1.33
N THR A 24 4.82 9.71 -2.39
CA THR A 24 4.25 8.95 -3.50
C THR A 24 4.78 7.52 -3.47
N LEU A 25 3.87 6.55 -3.52
CA LEU A 25 4.18 5.16 -3.81
C LEU A 25 4.08 4.94 -5.31
N THR A 26 5.13 4.42 -5.93
CA THR A 26 5.20 4.06 -7.35
C THR A 26 5.11 2.56 -7.56
N ASP A 27 4.90 2.13 -8.79
CA ASP A 27 4.78 0.72 -9.18
C ASP A 27 3.62 -0.01 -8.46
N VAL A 28 2.55 0.71 -8.09
CA VAL A 28 1.37 0.12 -7.45
C VAL A 28 0.42 -0.45 -8.51
N HIS A 29 -0.07 -1.67 -8.31
CA HIS A 29 -1.02 -2.28 -9.24
C HIS A 29 -2.41 -1.64 -9.16
N ILE A 30 -2.66 -0.63 -9.99
CA ILE A 30 -3.95 0.08 -10.09
C ILE A 30 -4.50 -0.08 -11.50
N CYS A 31 -5.17 -1.20 -11.76
CA CYS A 31 -5.58 -1.57 -13.13
C CYS A 31 -6.99 -1.10 -13.53
N CYS A 32 -7.78 -0.55 -12.61
CA CYS A 32 -9.16 -0.16 -12.86
C CYS A 32 -9.71 0.80 -11.76
N PRO A 33 -10.86 1.46 -12.01
CA PRO A 33 -11.49 2.33 -11.01
C PRO A 33 -11.84 1.66 -9.68
N SER A 34 -12.04 0.33 -9.67
CA SER A 34 -12.27 -0.42 -8.42
C SER A 34 -11.01 -0.47 -7.55
N CYS A 35 -9.81 -0.50 -8.16
CA CYS A 35 -8.54 -0.39 -7.42
C CYS A 35 -8.42 1.00 -6.78
N VAL A 36 -8.78 2.07 -7.51
CA VAL A 36 -8.80 3.45 -6.96
C VAL A 36 -9.72 3.54 -5.74
N LYS A 37 -10.92 2.94 -5.82
CA LYS A 37 -11.83 2.84 -4.66
C LYS A 37 -11.24 1.99 -3.54
N GLY A 38 -10.55 0.89 -3.87
CA GLY A 38 -9.86 0.03 -2.91
C GLY A 38 -8.80 0.79 -2.11
N VAL A 39 -7.98 1.60 -2.78
CA VAL A 39 -7.01 2.50 -2.13
C VAL A 39 -7.71 3.45 -1.15
N ALA A 40 -8.77 4.14 -1.59
CA ALA A 40 -9.52 5.06 -0.73
C ALA A 40 -10.13 4.34 0.49
N THR A 41 -10.67 3.13 0.28
CA THR A 41 -11.23 2.31 1.37
C THR A 41 -10.15 1.86 2.35
N ALA A 42 -8.99 1.43 1.85
CA ALA A 42 -7.89 0.94 2.69
C ALA A 42 -7.42 2.00 3.71
N VAL A 43 -7.41 3.27 3.32
CA VAL A 43 -6.91 4.35 4.19
C VAL A 43 -8.01 5.14 4.91
N ALA A 44 -9.28 4.76 4.75
CA ALA A 44 -10.43 5.52 5.26
C ALA A 44 -10.38 5.76 6.78
N ASP A 45 -9.83 4.81 7.53
CA ASP A 45 -9.74 4.88 9.00
C ASP A 45 -8.47 5.61 9.48
N VAL A 46 -7.56 6.01 8.58
CA VAL A 46 -6.34 6.75 8.94
C VAL A 46 -6.66 8.25 9.02
N LYS A 47 -6.97 8.71 10.22
CA LYS A 47 -7.34 10.12 10.47
C LYS A 47 -6.20 11.06 10.07
N GLY A 48 -6.55 12.15 9.37
CA GLY A 48 -5.59 13.16 8.95
C GLY A 48 -4.77 12.80 7.70
N LEU A 49 -5.07 11.65 7.07
CA LEU A 49 -4.46 11.24 5.81
C LEU A 49 -5.38 11.54 4.63
N THR A 50 -4.80 12.03 3.55
CA THR A 50 -5.41 12.07 2.21
C THR A 50 -4.63 11.14 1.29
N ALA A 51 -5.33 10.30 0.52
CA ALA A 51 -4.72 9.44 -0.50
C ALA A 51 -5.33 9.72 -1.87
N LYS A 52 -4.47 9.83 -2.88
CA LYS A 52 -4.87 9.97 -4.29
C LYS A 52 -4.20 8.86 -5.10
N ALA A 53 -5.01 7.99 -5.68
CA ALA A 53 -4.53 6.96 -6.61
C ALA A 53 -4.63 7.47 -8.04
N ASP A 54 -3.60 7.20 -8.83
CA ASP A 54 -3.55 7.45 -10.27
C ASP A 54 -3.40 6.11 -10.99
N GLN A 55 -4.44 5.75 -11.76
CA GLN A 55 -4.50 4.48 -12.47
C GLN A 55 -3.52 4.44 -13.64
N ASP A 56 -3.35 5.55 -14.34
CA ASP A 56 -2.52 5.60 -15.55
C ASP A 56 -1.04 5.61 -15.21
N ALA A 57 -0.69 6.28 -14.11
CA ALA A 57 0.68 6.31 -13.60
C ALA A 57 1.04 5.12 -12.68
N GLY A 58 0.06 4.34 -12.20
CA GLY A 58 0.30 3.27 -11.22
C GLY A 58 0.87 3.80 -9.89
N THR A 59 0.35 4.94 -9.41
CA THR A 59 0.88 5.60 -8.22
C THR A 59 -0.20 5.87 -7.19
N VAL A 60 0.22 5.93 -5.91
CA VAL A 60 -0.61 6.42 -4.79
C VAL A 60 0.15 7.52 -4.08
N THR A 61 -0.43 8.72 -4.06
CA THR A 61 0.10 9.86 -3.31
C THR A 61 -0.60 9.95 -1.96
N LEU A 62 0.19 9.93 -0.89
CA LEU A 62 -0.25 10.08 0.50
C LEU A 62 0.15 11.45 1.01
N THR A 63 -0.78 12.19 1.63
CA THR A 63 -0.54 13.52 2.18
C THR A 63 -1.10 13.60 3.59
N ALA A 64 -0.28 14.05 4.55
CA ALA A 64 -0.65 14.24 5.95
C ALA A 64 0.25 15.29 6.62
N ALA A 65 -0.12 15.74 7.80
CA ALA A 65 0.67 16.70 8.57
C ALA A 65 2.03 16.14 9.05
N ASP A 66 2.17 14.82 9.14
CA ASP A 66 3.36 14.16 9.66
C ASP A 66 3.63 12.80 8.98
N THR A 67 4.89 12.36 9.04
CA THR A 67 5.36 11.10 8.44
C THR A 67 4.79 9.86 9.14
N THR A 68 4.45 9.95 10.43
CA THR A 68 3.84 8.83 11.17
C THR A 68 2.47 8.50 10.62
N THR A 69 1.67 9.52 10.30
CA THR A 69 0.36 9.36 9.66
C THR A 69 0.49 8.79 8.25
N ILE A 70 1.49 9.24 7.47
CA ILE A 70 1.80 8.68 6.15
C ILE A 70 2.21 7.21 6.26
N GLN A 71 3.06 6.83 7.25
CA GLN A 71 3.44 5.44 7.46
C GLN A 71 2.22 4.55 7.75
N LYS A 72 1.28 4.99 8.60
CA LYS A 72 0.02 4.27 8.83
C LYS A 72 -0.79 4.08 7.55
N GLY A 73 -0.79 5.07 6.66
CA GLY A 73 -1.41 4.95 5.34
C GLY A 73 -0.75 3.91 4.46
N ALA A 74 0.58 3.90 4.42
CA ALA A 74 1.34 2.89 3.68
C ALA A 74 1.08 1.48 4.24
N ASP A 75 1.07 1.31 5.56
CA ASP A 75 0.77 0.04 6.23
C ASP A 75 -0.65 -0.45 5.90
N ALA A 76 -1.63 0.46 5.90
CA ALA A 76 -3.02 0.16 5.55
C ALA A 76 -3.17 -0.28 4.09
N LEU A 77 -2.43 0.33 3.16
CA LEU A 77 -2.39 -0.08 1.76
C LEU A 77 -1.80 -1.49 1.61
N VAL A 78 -0.71 -1.77 2.30
CA VAL A 78 -0.09 -3.11 2.30
C VAL A 78 -1.06 -4.15 2.87
N ALA A 79 -1.73 -3.86 3.97
CA ALA A 79 -2.74 -4.75 4.56
C ALA A 79 -3.93 -5.02 3.62
N ALA A 80 -4.22 -4.08 2.71
CA ALA A 80 -5.27 -4.22 1.69
C ALA A 80 -4.78 -4.87 0.37
N GLY A 81 -3.54 -5.36 0.34
CA GLY A 81 -2.98 -6.07 -0.80
C GLY A 81 -2.34 -5.20 -1.89
N PHE A 82 -2.14 -3.90 -1.62
CA PHE A 82 -1.38 -3.00 -2.50
C PHE A 82 0.08 -2.95 -2.06
N PHE A 83 0.98 -2.91 -3.02
CA PHE A 83 2.41 -2.76 -2.77
C PHE A 83 3.01 -1.73 -3.73
N GLY A 84 4.07 -1.07 -3.32
CA GLY A 84 4.75 -0.08 -4.15
C GLY A 84 6.06 0.36 -3.55
N LYS A 85 6.78 1.21 -4.26
CA LYS A 85 8.04 1.80 -3.82
C LYS A 85 7.79 3.22 -3.31
N SER A 86 8.24 3.53 -2.09
CA SER A 86 8.12 4.88 -1.54
C SER A 86 9.13 5.84 -2.17
N SER A 87 8.68 7.06 -2.47
CA SER A 87 9.55 8.17 -2.87
C SER A 87 10.38 8.74 -1.71
N ASP A 88 10.03 8.40 -0.47
CA ASP A 88 10.74 8.82 0.75
C ASP A 88 11.26 7.58 1.49
N ALA A 89 12.57 7.53 1.72
CA ALA A 89 13.23 6.43 2.41
C ALA A 89 12.82 6.29 3.90
N ALA A 90 12.25 7.33 4.50
CA ALA A 90 11.71 7.27 5.85
C ALA A 90 10.41 6.45 5.94
N ILE A 91 9.64 6.37 4.85
CA ILE A 91 8.41 5.58 4.77
C ILE A 91 8.73 4.18 4.26
N LYS A 92 8.48 3.19 5.09
CA LYS A 92 8.75 1.79 4.78
C LYS A 92 7.49 1.10 4.23
N VAL A 93 7.61 0.49 3.06
CA VAL A 93 6.57 -0.34 2.48
C VAL A 93 6.99 -1.80 2.67
N ASN A 94 6.66 -2.35 3.82
CA ASN A 94 7.02 -3.70 4.21
C ASN A 94 5.77 -4.58 4.31
N ALA A 95 5.74 -5.68 3.56
CA ALA A 95 4.69 -6.67 3.69
C ALA A 95 5.17 -7.81 4.59
N ALA A 96 4.46 -8.02 5.70
CA ALA A 96 4.63 -9.23 6.52
C ALA A 96 3.91 -10.39 5.83
N THR A 97 4.56 -10.98 4.83
CA THR A 97 3.93 -12.00 3.96
C THR A 97 3.76 -13.36 4.63
N GLY A 98 4.47 -13.64 5.72
CA GLY A 98 4.49 -14.95 6.37
C GLY A 98 5.43 -15.97 5.72
N ALA A 99 5.98 -15.68 4.54
CA ALA A 99 6.90 -16.55 3.84
C ALA A 99 8.16 -16.87 4.67
N LYS A 100 8.61 -18.12 4.60
CA LYS A 100 9.70 -18.67 5.44
C LYS A 100 10.94 -19.05 4.62
N ASP A 101 10.95 -18.66 3.33
CA ASP A 101 12.01 -19.02 2.37
C ASP A 101 12.16 -20.54 2.24
N LYS A 102 11.03 -21.23 2.01
CA LYS A 102 10.96 -22.68 1.92
C LYS A 102 10.33 -23.13 0.61
N THR A 103 10.78 -24.29 0.13
CA THR A 103 10.09 -25.01 -0.94
C THR A 103 8.83 -25.68 -0.39
N VAL A 104 7.69 -25.44 -1.05
CA VAL A 104 6.38 -25.98 -0.69
C VAL A 104 5.69 -26.55 -1.92
N GLU A 105 4.76 -27.50 -1.72
CA GLU A 105 3.95 -28.09 -2.81
C GLU A 105 2.64 -27.33 -3.03
N SER A 106 2.17 -26.64 -2.00
CA SER A 106 1.03 -25.73 -2.07
C SER A 106 1.12 -24.64 -1.02
N MET A 107 0.45 -23.51 -1.29
CA MET A 107 0.38 -22.36 -0.40
C MET A 107 -0.96 -21.64 -0.58
N THR A 108 -1.61 -21.25 0.52
CA THR A 108 -2.78 -20.38 0.46
C THR A 108 -2.36 -18.92 0.66
N VAL A 109 -2.76 -18.06 -0.27
CA VAL A 109 -2.54 -16.61 -0.18
C VAL A 109 -3.83 -15.93 0.22
N GLU A 110 -3.77 -15.03 1.21
CA GLU A 110 -4.87 -14.20 1.67
C GLU A 110 -4.56 -12.71 1.46
N ASN A 111 -5.62 -11.89 1.51
CA ASN A 111 -5.54 -10.42 1.49
C ASN A 111 -4.88 -9.82 0.23
N LEU A 112 -4.76 -10.57 -0.85
CA LEU A 112 -4.34 -10.02 -2.14
C LEU A 112 -5.52 -9.34 -2.83
N HIS A 113 -5.33 -8.14 -3.37
CA HIS A 113 -6.41 -7.34 -3.95
C HIS A 113 -6.88 -7.89 -5.31
N LEU A 114 -7.99 -8.65 -5.32
CA LEU A 114 -8.56 -9.31 -6.51
C LEU A 114 -9.91 -8.68 -6.93
N CYS A 115 -9.98 -7.36 -7.09
CA CYS A 115 -11.25 -6.66 -7.33
C CYS A 115 -11.87 -6.91 -8.72
N CYS A 116 -11.09 -7.32 -9.72
CA CYS A 116 -11.57 -7.49 -11.08
C CYS A 116 -10.77 -8.54 -11.87
N GLY A 117 -11.24 -8.90 -13.07
CA GLY A 117 -10.56 -9.87 -13.95
C GLY A 117 -9.13 -9.47 -14.34
N LYS A 118 -8.82 -8.16 -14.44
CA LYS A 118 -7.45 -7.70 -14.73
C LYS A 118 -6.49 -8.04 -13.58
N CYS A 119 -6.95 -7.96 -12.30
CA CYS A 119 -6.14 -8.39 -11.16
C CYS A 119 -5.85 -9.89 -11.22
N VAL A 120 -6.86 -10.71 -11.57
CA VAL A 120 -6.68 -12.17 -11.75
C VAL A 120 -5.68 -12.45 -12.86
N THR A 121 -5.80 -11.76 -14.01
CA THR A 121 -4.83 -11.89 -15.11
C THR A 121 -3.42 -11.50 -14.66
N ALA A 122 -3.28 -10.41 -13.90
CA ALA A 122 -1.97 -10.00 -13.37
C ALA A 122 -1.38 -11.07 -12.45
N VAL A 123 -2.18 -11.64 -11.54
CA VAL A 123 -1.75 -12.75 -10.66
C VAL A 123 -1.32 -13.96 -11.49
N ASN A 124 -2.10 -14.38 -12.48
CA ASN A 124 -1.76 -15.51 -13.35
C ASN A 124 -0.45 -15.28 -14.11
N ASN A 125 -0.25 -14.06 -14.63
CA ASN A 125 0.99 -13.69 -15.33
C ASN A 125 2.20 -13.71 -14.38
N VAL A 126 2.04 -13.20 -13.16
CA VAL A 126 3.11 -13.22 -12.15
C VAL A 126 3.46 -14.66 -11.79
N LEU A 127 2.47 -15.48 -11.44
CA LEU A 127 2.67 -16.87 -11.02
C LEU A 127 3.22 -17.75 -12.15
N GLY A 128 2.84 -17.49 -13.40
CA GLY A 128 3.39 -18.19 -14.56
C GLY A 128 4.89 -17.98 -14.78
N ASN A 129 5.49 -16.97 -14.14
CA ASN A 129 6.92 -16.69 -14.18
C ASN A 129 7.67 -17.12 -12.90
N VAL A 130 6.97 -17.68 -11.90
CA VAL A 130 7.62 -18.20 -10.68
C VAL A 130 8.01 -19.66 -10.92
N PRO A 131 9.31 -20.01 -10.83
CA PRO A 131 9.75 -21.37 -11.04
C PRO A 131 9.05 -22.37 -10.12
N GLY A 132 8.56 -23.47 -10.69
CA GLY A 132 7.93 -24.55 -9.94
C GLY A 132 6.43 -24.37 -9.66
N VAL A 133 5.84 -23.21 -9.91
CA VAL A 133 4.38 -23.04 -9.85
C VAL A 133 3.73 -23.72 -11.05
N THR A 134 2.71 -24.56 -10.79
CA THR A 134 1.97 -25.29 -11.82
C THR A 134 0.51 -24.88 -11.95
N GLY A 135 -0.05 -24.21 -10.93
CA GLY A 135 -1.44 -23.77 -10.94
C GLY A 135 -1.80 -22.85 -9.80
N ASN A 136 -2.98 -22.22 -9.94
CA ASN A 136 -3.58 -21.44 -8.86
C ASN A 136 -5.10 -21.38 -9.01
N THR A 137 -5.80 -20.99 -7.93
CA THR A 137 -7.27 -20.84 -7.88
C THR A 137 -7.72 -19.40 -7.75
N ALA A 138 -6.86 -18.42 -8.12
CA ALA A 138 -7.19 -17.00 -8.03
C ALA A 138 -8.45 -16.66 -8.85
N ALA A 139 -9.42 -16.02 -8.19
CA ALA A 139 -10.67 -15.62 -8.80
C ALA A 139 -11.07 -14.21 -8.40
N LYS A 140 -11.84 -13.52 -9.26
CA LYS A 140 -12.35 -12.18 -8.96
C LYS A 140 -13.13 -12.17 -7.64
N GLY A 141 -12.74 -11.28 -6.73
CA GLY A 141 -13.39 -11.09 -5.43
C GLY A 141 -13.04 -12.14 -4.39
N ALA A 142 -12.17 -13.11 -4.72
CA ALA A 142 -11.69 -14.09 -3.75
C ALA A 142 -10.88 -13.37 -2.65
N LYS A 143 -11.13 -13.79 -1.39
CA LYS A 143 -10.36 -13.30 -0.23
C LYS A 143 -9.08 -14.12 -0.01
N SER A 144 -9.08 -15.34 -0.51
CA SER A 144 -7.94 -16.25 -0.51
C SER A 144 -7.97 -17.13 -1.76
N PHE A 145 -6.80 -17.64 -2.15
CA PHE A 145 -6.66 -18.60 -3.23
C PHE A 145 -5.45 -19.48 -2.97
N GLU A 146 -5.44 -20.65 -3.58
CA GLU A 146 -4.36 -21.62 -3.47
C GLU A 146 -3.41 -21.52 -4.66
N ILE A 147 -2.12 -21.71 -4.41
CA ILE A 147 -1.07 -21.88 -5.41
C ILE A 147 -0.54 -23.30 -5.25
N THR A 148 -0.34 -24.01 -6.35
CA THR A 148 0.15 -25.40 -6.37
C THR A 148 1.41 -25.52 -7.23
N GLY A 149 2.28 -26.47 -6.87
CA GLY A 149 3.54 -26.74 -7.58
C GLY A 149 4.63 -27.17 -6.62
N ASN A 150 5.88 -27.06 -7.03
CA ASN A 150 7.06 -27.27 -6.17
C ASN A 150 7.93 -26.00 -6.25
N PHE A 151 7.58 -25.00 -5.44
CA PHE A 151 8.09 -23.64 -5.54
C PHE A 151 8.55 -23.08 -4.18
N ASN A 152 9.39 -22.05 -4.21
CA ASN A 152 9.76 -21.32 -3.00
C ASN A 152 8.68 -20.28 -2.65
N ASP A 153 8.19 -20.30 -1.40
CA ASP A 153 7.12 -19.41 -0.91
C ASP A 153 7.51 -17.92 -1.00
N LYS A 154 8.77 -17.59 -0.71
CA LYS A 154 9.28 -16.23 -0.78
C LYS A 154 9.33 -15.70 -2.22
N ASP A 155 9.71 -16.53 -3.20
CA ASP A 155 9.79 -16.12 -4.60
C ASP A 155 8.42 -15.68 -5.13
N VAL A 156 7.33 -16.31 -4.67
CA VAL A 156 5.96 -15.93 -5.00
C VAL A 156 5.66 -14.51 -4.51
N PHE A 157 5.95 -14.19 -3.25
CA PHE A 157 5.68 -12.85 -2.73
C PHE A 157 6.61 -11.79 -3.32
N ASP A 158 7.87 -12.12 -3.57
CA ASP A 158 8.81 -11.22 -4.26
C ASP A 158 8.29 -10.90 -5.68
N ALA A 159 7.73 -11.89 -6.37
CA ALA A 159 7.15 -11.69 -7.69
C ALA A 159 5.86 -10.83 -7.63
N PHE A 160 4.99 -11.04 -6.65
CA PHE A 160 3.82 -10.18 -6.43
C PHE A 160 4.24 -8.74 -6.14
N GLN A 161 5.21 -8.52 -5.25
CA GLN A 161 5.69 -7.19 -4.88
C GLN A 161 6.30 -6.44 -6.08
N LYS A 162 7.03 -7.14 -6.95
CA LYS A 162 7.53 -6.57 -8.21
C LYS A 162 6.41 -6.12 -9.15
N ALA A 163 5.25 -6.75 -9.04
CA ALA A 163 4.05 -6.41 -9.82
C ALA A 163 3.11 -5.41 -9.12
N GLY A 164 3.52 -4.84 -7.99
CA GLY A 164 2.73 -3.86 -7.23
C GLY A 164 1.60 -4.46 -6.41
N LEU A 165 1.67 -5.76 -6.14
CA LEU A 165 0.70 -6.55 -5.38
C LEU A 165 1.38 -7.12 -4.12
N THR A 166 0.60 -7.42 -3.09
CA THR A 166 1.05 -8.23 -1.97
C THR A 166 -0.12 -8.97 -1.33
N GLY A 167 0.19 -9.92 -0.49
CA GLY A 167 -0.74 -10.71 0.29
C GLY A 167 0.00 -11.35 1.46
N GLN A 168 -0.65 -12.30 2.10
CA GLN A 168 -0.10 -13.05 3.23
C GLN A 168 -0.29 -14.54 3.01
N GLU A 169 0.68 -15.34 3.42
CA GLU A 169 0.53 -16.77 3.57
C GLU A 169 -0.35 -17.07 4.79
N LYS A 170 -1.32 -17.98 4.62
CA LYS A 170 -2.23 -18.37 5.68
C LYS A 170 -1.59 -19.41 6.57
#